data_7505ba1ba5c647c9d5b6abdc10e7cb14
#
_entry.id   7505ba1ba5c647c9d5b6abdc10e7cb14
#
_cell.length_a   1.000
_cell.length_b   1.000
_cell.length_c   1.000
_cell.angle_alpha   90.00
_cell.angle_beta   90.00
_cell.angle_gamma   90.00
#
_symmetry.space_group_name_H-M   'P 1'
#
loop_
_entity.id
_entity.type
_entity.pdbx_description
1 polymer ?
#
loop_
_entity_poly.entity_id
_entity_poly.type
_entity_poly.pdbx_seq_one_letter_code
_entity_poly.pdbx_strand_id
1 'polypeptide(L)'
;RAFLTGAINENSRFYEGDRRWNLPQFTPEALKHNMPLVALVCEWAERKGVTPAQFALIWMLSRKSWITPIPGTTNPVHLDDLLGAGTVRLSAWEMEEFDKEYARIDLMGHRADLFTESQIDK
;
A
#
# COMPACT_ATOMS: atom_id res chain seq x y z
N ARG A 1 -5.95 0.55 -2.10
CA ARG A 1 -6.78 1.78 -2.14
C ARG A 1 -5.93 3.04 -2.38
N ALA A 2 -4.87 2.91 -3.14
CA ALA A 2 -3.94 3.95 -3.60
C ALA A 2 -3.11 4.68 -2.52
N PHE A 3 -3.18 4.34 -1.23
CA PHE A 3 -2.40 5.03 -0.19
C PHE A 3 -0.89 4.89 -0.42
N LEU A 4 -0.41 3.69 -0.73
CA LEU A 4 1.02 3.41 -0.94
C LEU A 4 1.55 3.82 -2.33
N THR A 5 0.72 4.44 -3.17
CA THR A 5 1.16 4.92 -4.49
C THR A 5 1.87 6.28 -4.44
N GLY A 6 1.84 6.96 -3.29
CA GLY A 6 2.31 8.34 -3.14
C GLY A 6 1.32 9.41 -3.66
N ALA A 7 0.20 9.00 -4.28
CA ALA A 7 -0.82 9.95 -4.76
C ALA A 7 -1.70 10.54 -3.66
N ILE A 8 -1.70 9.92 -2.47
CA ILE A 8 -2.45 10.37 -1.29
C ILE A 8 -1.45 10.84 -0.24
N ASN A 9 -1.72 12.00 0.35
CA ASN A 9 -0.91 12.60 1.41
C ASN A 9 -1.77 13.08 2.57
N GLU A 10 -1.17 13.68 3.58
CA GLU A 10 -1.85 14.16 4.81
C GLU A 10 -2.91 15.25 4.55
N ASN A 11 -2.85 15.91 3.40
CA ASN A 11 -3.82 16.95 2.99
C ASN A 11 -4.96 16.40 2.14
N SER A 12 -4.89 15.13 1.74
CA SER A 12 -5.94 14.49 0.96
C SER A 12 -7.25 14.43 1.77
N ARG A 13 -8.37 14.70 1.11
CA ARG A 13 -9.70 14.61 1.70
C ARG A 13 -10.63 13.82 0.79
N PHE A 14 -11.47 13.04 1.40
CA PHE A 14 -12.45 12.20 0.72
C PHE A 14 -13.87 12.68 1.11
N TYR A 15 -14.82 12.51 0.23
CA TYR A 15 -16.18 13.02 0.38
C TYR A 15 -17.18 11.88 0.22
N GLU A 16 -18.40 12.10 0.62
CA GLU A 16 -19.51 11.18 0.46
C GLU A 16 -19.60 10.71 -1.01
N GLY A 17 -19.71 9.39 -1.20
CA GLY A 17 -19.64 8.75 -2.53
C GLY A 17 -18.28 8.14 -2.88
N ASP A 18 -17.19 8.57 -2.26
CA ASP A 18 -15.90 7.89 -2.32
C ASP A 18 -15.85 6.81 -1.22
N ARG A 19 -15.52 5.57 -1.60
CA ARG A 19 -15.44 4.45 -0.64
C ARG A 19 -14.42 4.65 0.48
N ARG A 20 -13.48 5.61 0.33
CA ARG A 20 -12.47 5.95 1.34
C ARG A 20 -13.00 6.87 2.43
N TRP A 21 -14.13 7.54 2.19
CA TRP A 21 -14.75 8.51 3.09
C TRP A 21 -14.91 8.03 4.53
N ASN A 22 -15.39 6.78 4.70
CA ASN A 22 -15.70 6.21 6.02
C ASN A 22 -14.66 5.19 6.51
N LEU A 23 -13.50 5.11 5.88
CA LEU A 23 -12.50 4.13 6.28
C LEU A 23 -11.54 4.70 7.32
N PRO A 24 -11.32 4.00 8.45
CA PRO A 24 -10.49 4.48 9.56
C PRO A 24 -9.08 4.91 9.15
N GLN A 25 -8.47 4.21 8.19
CA GLN A 25 -7.12 4.52 7.69
C GLN A 25 -7.05 5.76 6.80
N PHE A 26 -8.18 6.35 6.42
CA PHE A 26 -8.26 7.55 5.58
C PHE A 26 -8.78 8.79 6.31
N THR A 27 -8.91 8.72 7.62
CA THR A 27 -9.14 9.93 8.43
C THR A 27 -7.93 10.87 8.30
N PRO A 28 -8.11 12.20 8.42
CA PRO A 28 -6.98 13.15 8.36
C PRO A 28 -5.85 12.81 9.34
N GLU A 29 -6.20 12.35 10.53
CA GLU A 29 -5.26 11.95 11.55
C GLU A 29 -4.48 10.69 11.13
N ALA A 30 -5.17 9.64 10.66
CA ALA A 30 -4.54 8.41 10.19
C ALA A 30 -3.67 8.65 8.95
N LEU A 31 -4.11 9.50 8.01
CA LEU A 31 -3.29 9.87 6.86
C LEU A 31 -1.96 10.49 7.32
N LYS A 32 -2.00 11.48 8.21
CA LYS A 32 -0.80 12.13 8.73
C LYS A 32 0.09 11.15 9.48
N HIS A 33 -0.50 10.32 10.34
CA HIS A 33 0.22 9.33 11.15
C HIS A 33 0.94 8.28 10.28
N ASN A 34 0.32 7.85 9.18
CA ASN A 34 0.81 6.78 8.32
C ASN A 34 1.75 7.26 7.19
N MET A 35 2.03 8.57 7.05
CA MET A 35 2.95 9.08 6.04
C MET A 35 4.36 8.47 6.09
N PRO A 36 4.94 8.11 7.27
CA PRO A 36 6.21 7.40 7.30
C PRO A 36 6.24 6.11 6.51
N LEU A 37 5.12 5.37 6.44
CA LEU A 37 5.04 4.18 5.60
C LEU A 37 5.09 4.53 4.11
N VAL A 38 4.42 5.61 3.69
CA VAL A 38 4.48 6.07 2.30
C VAL A 38 5.90 6.48 1.93
N ALA A 39 6.57 7.21 2.82
CA ALA A 39 7.97 7.62 2.62
C ALA A 39 8.90 6.41 2.47
N LEU A 40 8.77 5.40 3.34
CA LEU A 40 9.54 4.15 3.25
C LEU A 40 9.31 3.43 1.91
N VAL A 41 8.05 3.30 1.49
CA VAL A 41 7.71 2.65 0.21
C VAL A 41 8.30 3.44 -0.97
N CYS A 42 8.24 4.77 -0.96
CA CYS A 42 8.81 5.62 -2.00
C CYS A 42 10.34 5.46 -2.08
N GLU A 43 11.02 5.47 -0.95
CA GLU A 43 12.48 5.29 -0.88
C GLU A 43 12.92 3.94 -1.46
N TRP A 44 12.26 2.85 -1.07
CA TRP A 44 12.56 1.52 -1.58
C TRP A 44 12.17 1.35 -3.07
N ALA A 45 11.09 2.00 -3.51
CA ALA A 45 10.72 2.04 -4.91
C ALA A 45 11.81 2.72 -5.76
N GLU A 46 12.35 3.84 -5.30
CA GLU A 46 13.45 4.55 -5.95
C GLU A 46 14.71 3.67 -6.02
N ARG A 47 15.11 3.04 -4.92
CA ARG A 47 16.24 2.08 -4.88
C ARG A 47 16.09 0.95 -5.89
N LYS A 48 14.87 0.47 -6.12
CA LYS A 48 14.55 -0.61 -7.08
C LYS A 48 14.32 -0.12 -8.52
N GLY A 49 14.24 1.19 -8.74
CA GLY A 49 13.94 1.78 -10.05
C GLY A 49 12.50 1.48 -10.51
N VAL A 50 11.55 1.42 -9.58
CA VAL A 50 10.14 1.13 -9.84
C VAL A 50 9.24 2.19 -9.23
N THR A 51 7.95 2.19 -9.58
CA THR A 51 6.99 3.09 -8.93
C THR A 51 6.62 2.58 -7.53
N PRO A 52 6.16 3.46 -6.61
CA PRO A 52 5.67 3.03 -5.30
C PRO A 52 4.52 2.03 -5.38
N ALA A 53 3.64 2.15 -6.37
CA ALA A 53 2.57 1.20 -6.64
C ALA A 53 3.12 -0.18 -7.01
N GLN A 54 4.11 -0.22 -7.91
CA GLN A 54 4.81 -1.45 -8.27
C GLN A 54 5.51 -2.06 -7.06
N PHE A 55 6.23 -1.24 -6.26
CA PHE A 55 6.94 -1.74 -5.08
C PHE A 55 6.00 -2.44 -4.09
N ALA A 56 4.84 -1.87 -3.83
CA ALA A 56 3.84 -2.50 -2.96
C ALA A 56 3.40 -3.88 -3.48
N LEU A 57 3.24 -4.05 -4.80
CA LEU A 57 2.93 -5.34 -5.41
C LEU A 57 4.13 -6.30 -5.38
N ILE A 58 5.34 -5.81 -5.67
CA ILE A 58 6.59 -6.58 -5.61
C ILE A 58 6.79 -7.16 -4.21
N TRP A 59 6.58 -6.36 -3.17
CA TRP A 59 6.67 -6.82 -1.79
C TRP A 59 5.70 -7.96 -1.51
N MET A 60 4.44 -7.87 -1.93
CA MET A 60 3.45 -8.95 -1.79
C MET A 60 3.87 -10.20 -2.56
N LEU A 61 4.26 -10.06 -3.82
CA LEU A 61 4.68 -11.16 -4.69
C LEU A 61 5.97 -11.84 -4.20
N SER A 62 6.82 -11.13 -3.45
CA SER A 62 8.06 -11.67 -2.89
C SER A 62 7.84 -12.45 -1.58
N ARG A 63 6.66 -12.32 -0.93
CA ARG A 63 6.36 -13.00 0.33
C ARG A 63 6.18 -14.51 0.19
N LYS A 64 5.34 -14.93 -0.72
CA LYS A 64 5.01 -16.35 -0.97
C LYS A 64 4.62 -16.55 -2.43
N SER A 65 5.02 -17.67 -3.00
CA SER A 65 4.75 -18.00 -4.40
C SER A 65 3.27 -18.15 -4.76
N TRP A 66 2.41 -18.38 -3.77
CA TRP A 66 0.97 -18.53 -3.96
C TRP A 66 0.18 -17.23 -3.79
N ILE A 67 0.81 -16.12 -3.40
CA ILE A 67 0.11 -14.83 -3.32
C ILE A 67 -0.11 -14.27 -4.73
N THR A 68 -1.37 -14.00 -5.04
CA THR A 68 -1.77 -13.38 -6.31
C THR A 68 -2.50 -12.06 -6.02
N PRO A 69 -1.85 -10.90 -6.16
CA PRO A 69 -2.51 -9.61 -6.03
C PRO A 69 -3.54 -9.39 -7.14
N ILE A 70 -4.62 -8.70 -6.81
CA ILE A 70 -5.67 -8.30 -7.76
C ILE A 70 -5.76 -6.76 -7.76
N PRO A 71 -4.80 -6.05 -8.38
CA PRO A 71 -4.85 -4.60 -8.42
C PRO A 71 -5.97 -4.12 -9.33
N GLY A 72 -6.77 -3.17 -8.86
CA GLY A 72 -7.86 -2.57 -9.63
C GLY A 72 -7.50 -1.19 -10.15
N THR A 73 -7.73 -0.95 -11.44
CA THR A 73 -7.62 0.37 -12.06
C THR A 73 -8.59 0.49 -13.24
N THR A 74 -9.02 1.71 -13.54
CA THR A 74 -9.79 2.04 -14.76
C THR A 74 -8.92 2.74 -15.81
N ASN A 75 -7.64 2.99 -15.50
CA ASN A 75 -6.70 3.66 -16.39
C ASN A 75 -5.73 2.62 -17.00
N PRO A 76 -5.72 2.46 -18.35
CA PRO A 76 -4.82 1.52 -19.02
C PRO A 76 -3.34 1.78 -18.74
N VAL A 77 -2.92 3.04 -18.62
CA VAL A 77 -1.51 3.39 -18.29
C VAL A 77 -1.13 2.87 -16.90
N HIS A 78 -2.03 2.99 -15.93
CA HIS A 78 -1.79 2.41 -14.60
C HIS A 78 -1.78 0.88 -14.62
N LEU A 79 -2.56 0.25 -15.52
CA LEU A 79 -2.53 -1.20 -15.67
C LEU A 79 -1.17 -1.67 -16.18
N ASP A 80 -0.63 -1.03 -17.21
CA ASP A 80 0.69 -1.35 -17.75
C ASP A 80 1.79 -1.17 -16.70
N ASP A 81 1.74 -0.08 -15.93
CA ASP A 81 2.63 0.16 -14.79
C ASP A 81 2.55 -0.98 -13.77
N LEU A 82 1.35 -1.35 -13.34
CA LEU A 82 1.15 -2.42 -12.34
C LEU A 82 1.62 -3.79 -12.83
N LEU A 83 1.46 -4.10 -14.12
CA LEU A 83 1.94 -5.34 -14.73
C LEU A 83 3.46 -5.47 -14.68
N GLY A 84 4.18 -4.35 -14.75
CA GLY A 84 5.64 -4.29 -14.59
C GLY A 84 6.15 -4.87 -13.27
N ALA A 85 5.33 -4.85 -12.21
CA ALA A 85 5.68 -5.47 -10.93
C ALA A 85 5.87 -7.00 -11.03
N GLY A 86 5.29 -7.64 -12.05
CA GLY A 86 5.38 -9.10 -12.24
C GLY A 86 6.81 -9.60 -12.54
N THR A 87 7.66 -8.75 -13.07
CA THR A 87 9.03 -9.09 -13.50
C THR A 87 10.11 -8.81 -12.47
N VAL A 88 9.78 -8.13 -11.38
CA VAL A 88 10.72 -7.72 -10.33
C VAL A 88 10.44 -8.51 -9.05
N ARG A 89 11.50 -8.84 -8.33
CA ARG A 89 11.41 -9.49 -7.01
C ARG A 89 12.38 -8.84 -6.03
N LEU A 90 12.03 -8.88 -4.76
CA LEU A 90 12.97 -8.59 -3.68
C LEU A 90 13.76 -9.85 -3.35
N SER A 91 15.06 -9.71 -3.16
CA SER A 91 15.88 -10.76 -2.58
C SER A 91 15.50 -11.00 -1.12
N ALA A 92 15.94 -12.14 -0.54
CA ALA A 92 15.70 -12.42 0.87
C ALA A 92 16.29 -11.34 1.79
N TRP A 93 17.47 -10.81 1.44
CA TRP A 93 18.10 -9.71 2.18
C TRP A 93 17.28 -8.41 2.09
N GLU A 94 16.83 -8.03 0.89
CA GLU A 94 16.00 -6.82 0.69
C GLU A 94 14.66 -6.93 1.45
N MET A 95 14.05 -8.11 1.46
CA MET A 95 12.84 -8.37 2.24
C MET A 95 13.08 -8.19 3.73
N GLU A 96 14.19 -8.73 4.26
CA GLU A 96 14.55 -8.62 5.67
C GLU A 96 14.83 -7.16 6.07
N GLU A 97 15.57 -6.41 5.25
CA GLU A 97 15.87 -5.01 5.52
C GLU A 97 14.60 -4.14 5.50
N PHE A 98 13.77 -4.29 4.47
CA PHE A 98 12.49 -3.59 4.42
C PHE A 98 11.62 -3.91 5.64
N ASP A 99 11.53 -5.17 6.03
CA ASP A 99 10.72 -5.59 7.17
C ASP A 99 11.23 -5.03 8.51
N LYS A 100 12.55 -4.89 8.68
CA LYS A 100 13.14 -4.24 9.86
C LYS A 100 12.76 -2.76 9.94
N GLU A 101 12.78 -2.06 8.81
CA GLU A 101 12.38 -0.66 8.73
C GLU A 101 10.86 -0.51 8.94
N TYR A 102 10.07 -1.33 8.27
CA TYR A 102 8.62 -1.37 8.41
C TYR A 102 8.16 -1.65 9.84
N ALA A 103 8.82 -2.57 10.54
CA ALA A 103 8.49 -2.93 11.93
C ALA A 103 8.66 -1.78 12.93
N ARG A 104 9.36 -0.71 12.56
CA ARG A 104 9.53 0.49 13.39
C ARG A 104 8.44 1.52 13.20
N ILE A 105 7.58 1.32 12.20
CA ILE A 105 6.49 2.24 11.88
C ILE A 105 5.25 1.80 12.63
N ASP A 106 4.75 2.66 13.50
CA ASP A 106 3.43 2.50 14.10
C ASP A 106 2.35 2.90 13.09
N LEU A 107 1.31 2.09 12.93
CA LEU A 107 0.24 2.33 11.98
C LEU A 107 -1.08 2.62 12.69
N MET A 108 -1.79 3.62 12.19
CA MET A 108 -3.11 4.01 12.68
C MET A 108 -4.21 3.61 11.70
N GLY A 109 -5.34 3.16 12.25
CA GLY A 109 -6.54 2.80 11.51
C GLY A 109 -6.57 1.33 11.13
N HIS A 110 -7.79 0.82 11.00
CA HIS A 110 -8.08 -0.55 10.62
C HIS A 110 -8.34 -0.65 9.11
N ARG A 111 -8.30 -1.87 8.57
CA ARG A 111 -8.56 -2.14 7.16
C ARG A 111 -9.97 -1.74 6.74
N ALA A 112 -10.94 -1.87 7.63
CA ALA A 112 -12.34 -1.57 7.40
C ALA A 112 -12.97 -0.90 8.63
N ASP A 113 -14.21 -0.48 8.52
CA ASP A 113 -15.01 -0.07 9.68
C ASP A 113 -15.26 -1.25 10.63
N LEU A 114 -15.60 -0.95 11.88
CA LEU A 114 -15.77 -1.95 12.94
C LEU A 114 -16.83 -3.01 12.58
N PHE A 115 -17.90 -2.64 11.87
CA PHE A 115 -18.92 -3.58 11.45
C PHE A 115 -18.36 -4.59 10.46
N THR A 116 -17.69 -4.12 9.41
CA THR A 116 -17.07 -4.97 8.40
C THR A 116 -16.00 -5.88 9.01
N GLU A 117 -15.17 -5.35 9.91
CA GLU A 117 -14.15 -6.16 10.60
C GLU A 117 -14.79 -7.24 11.49
N SER A 118 -15.93 -6.94 12.11
CA SER A 118 -16.67 -7.95 12.91
C SER A 118 -17.21 -9.12 12.10
N GLN A 119 -17.23 -9.04 10.76
CA GLN A 119 -17.66 -10.10 9.85
C GLN A 119 -16.49 -10.93 9.27
N ILE A 120 -15.23 -10.54 9.54
CA ILE A 120 -14.05 -11.28 9.11
C ILE A 120 -13.87 -12.49 10.02
N ASP A 121 -13.50 -13.63 9.44
CA ASP A 121 -13.20 -14.89 10.15
C ASP A 121 -14.41 -15.51 10.93
N LYS A 122 -15.61 -15.35 10.41
CA LYS A 122 -16.83 -16.02 10.94
C LYS A 122 -17.20 -17.23 10.10
#